data_869778cdd626da7ad31f9d83e64e3962
#
_entry.id   869778cdd626da7ad31f9d83e64e3962
#
_cell.length_a   1.000
_cell.length_b   1.000
_cell.length_c   1.000
_cell.angle_alpha   90.00
_cell.angle_beta   90.00
_cell.angle_gamma   90.00
#
_symmetry.space_group_name_H-M   'P 1'
#
loop_
_entity.id
_entity.type
_entity.pdbx_description
1 polymer ?
#
loop_
_entity_poly.entity_id
_entity_poly.type
_entity_poly.pdbx_seq_one_letter_code
_entity_poly.pdbx_strand_id
1 'polypeptide(L)'
;NPASMGDLIRVPMPPMSEERRKEMTKIVRSEGENAKIAIRNLRRDANEAVKKLVKDKEATEDDQKRTEADVQKVTDKHIAEIDALVASKEKDIMEV
;
A
#
# COMPACT_ATOMS: atom_id res chain seq x y z
N ASN A 1 -14.19 -11.84 -30.49
CA ASN A 1 -14.76 -13.13 -30.13
C ASN A 1 -14.59 -13.41 -28.64
N PRO A 2 -15.68 -13.33 -27.85
CA PRO A 2 -15.60 -13.52 -26.40
C PRO A 2 -15.06 -14.89 -25.99
N ALA A 3 -15.40 -15.92 -26.72
CA ALA A 3 -14.89 -17.26 -26.45
C ALA A 3 -13.38 -17.31 -26.66
N SER A 4 -12.91 -16.64 -27.70
CA SER A 4 -11.48 -16.53 -27.95
C SER A 4 -10.77 -15.75 -26.86
N MET A 5 -11.42 -14.74 -26.32
CA MET A 5 -10.86 -13.98 -25.20
C MET A 5 -10.69 -14.85 -23.97
N GLY A 6 -11.67 -15.70 -23.68
CA GLY A 6 -11.56 -16.65 -22.59
C GLY A 6 -10.42 -17.65 -22.83
N ASP A 7 -10.28 -18.09 -24.06
CA ASP A 7 -9.20 -19.00 -24.44
C ASP A 7 -7.84 -18.30 -24.35
N LEU A 8 -7.77 -17.03 -24.73
CA LEU A 8 -6.54 -16.26 -24.62
C LEU A 8 -6.09 -16.11 -23.17
N ILE A 9 -7.03 -15.93 -22.27
CA ILE A 9 -6.72 -15.84 -20.84
C ILE A 9 -6.16 -17.17 -20.34
N ARG A 10 -6.59 -18.27 -20.94
CA ARG A 10 -6.17 -19.62 -20.55
C ARG A 10 -4.92 -20.11 -21.26
N VAL A 11 -4.46 -19.40 -22.27
CA VAL A 11 -3.23 -19.78 -22.95
C VAL A 11 -2.10 -19.78 -21.92
N PRO A 12 -1.42 -20.92 -21.76
CA PRO A 12 -0.33 -20.99 -20.79
C PRO A 12 0.76 -19.99 -21.15
N MET A 13 1.09 -19.16 -20.19
CA MET A 13 2.24 -18.29 -20.34
C MET A 13 3.50 -19.12 -20.15
N PRO A 14 4.55 -18.86 -20.94
CA PRO A 14 5.82 -19.48 -20.65
C PRO A 14 6.25 -19.15 -19.22
N PRO A 15 6.89 -20.07 -18.52
CA PRO A 15 7.42 -19.75 -17.21
C PRO A 15 8.36 -18.55 -17.28
N MET A 16 8.24 -17.64 -16.34
CA MET A 16 9.17 -16.52 -16.28
C MET A 16 10.57 -17.03 -15.93
N SER A 17 11.58 -16.43 -16.54
CA SER A 17 12.96 -16.70 -16.17
C SER A 17 13.21 -16.22 -14.73
N GLU A 18 14.25 -16.73 -14.10
CA GLU A 18 14.62 -16.27 -12.77
C GLU A 18 14.96 -14.77 -12.76
N GLU A 19 15.60 -14.31 -13.81
CA GLU A 19 15.92 -12.89 -13.98
C GLU A 19 14.67 -12.04 -14.00
N ARG A 20 13.65 -12.46 -14.75
CA ARG A 20 12.39 -11.75 -14.84
C ARG A 20 11.65 -11.76 -13.49
N ARG A 21 11.69 -12.86 -12.79
CA ARG A 21 11.09 -12.97 -11.44
C ARG A 21 11.76 -12.00 -10.47
N LYS A 22 13.09 -11.91 -10.51
CA LYS A 22 13.83 -10.97 -9.67
C LYS A 22 13.44 -9.53 -9.99
N GLU A 23 13.33 -9.19 -11.27
CA GLU A 23 12.91 -7.86 -11.68
C GLU A 23 11.50 -7.54 -11.18
N MET A 24 10.57 -8.48 -11.35
CA MET A 24 9.19 -8.30 -10.91
C MET A 24 9.11 -8.14 -9.39
N THR A 25 9.88 -8.93 -8.65
CA THR A 25 9.94 -8.81 -7.19
C THR A 25 10.44 -7.44 -6.76
N LYS A 26 11.46 -6.92 -7.43
CA LYS A 26 11.96 -5.57 -7.15
C LYS A 26 10.90 -4.51 -7.40
N ILE A 27 10.17 -4.63 -8.50
CA ILE A 27 9.10 -3.70 -8.85
C ILE A 27 8.01 -3.73 -7.78
N VAL A 28 7.58 -4.93 -7.38
CA VAL A 28 6.54 -5.09 -6.36
C VAL A 28 6.99 -4.46 -5.04
N ARG A 29 8.21 -4.72 -4.61
CA ARG A 29 8.76 -4.15 -3.38
C ARG A 29 8.86 -2.62 -3.45
N SER A 30 9.33 -2.12 -4.57
CA SER A 30 9.46 -0.67 -4.79
C SER A 30 8.09 0.02 -4.75
N GLU A 31 7.10 -0.55 -5.43
CA GLU A 31 5.73 -0.03 -5.40
C GLU A 31 5.14 -0.07 -3.99
N GLY A 32 5.39 -1.15 -3.25
CA GLY A 32 4.95 -1.26 -1.86
C GLY A 32 5.57 -0.20 -0.97
N GLU A 33 6.87 0.04 -1.10
CA GLU A 33 7.56 1.08 -0.33
C GLU A 33 7.03 2.47 -0.68
N ASN A 34 6.83 2.75 -1.96
CA ASN A 34 6.27 4.04 -2.39
C ASN A 34 4.86 4.25 -1.83
N ALA A 35 4.04 3.22 -1.81
CA ALA A 35 2.70 3.30 -1.23
C ALA A 35 2.76 3.57 0.28
N LYS A 36 3.66 2.91 1.00
CA LYS A 36 3.82 3.14 2.44
C LYS A 36 4.31 4.54 2.74
N ILE A 37 5.23 5.07 1.93
CA ILE A 37 5.70 6.45 2.07
C ILE A 37 4.54 7.43 1.87
N ALA A 38 3.71 7.21 0.85
CA ALA A 38 2.55 8.06 0.60
C ALA A 38 1.58 8.06 1.79
N ILE A 39 1.34 6.90 2.37
CA ILE A 39 0.46 6.78 3.54
C ILE A 39 1.05 7.52 4.75
N ARG A 40 2.35 7.38 4.99
CA ARG A 40 3.01 8.11 6.08
C ARG A 40 2.97 9.62 5.88
N ASN A 41 3.10 10.08 4.65
CA ASN A 41 2.99 11.50 4.33
C ASN A 41 1.58 12.01 4.61
N LEU A 42 0.55 11.24 4.26
CA LEU A 42 -0.83 11.61 4.58
C LEU A 42 -1.06 11.67 6.09
N ARG A 43 -0.48 10.75 6.85
CA ARG A 43 -0.55 10.78 8.32
C ARG A 43 0.06 12.07 8.85
N ARG A 44 1.24 12.42 8.38
CA ARG A 44 1.92 13.66 8.80
C ARG A 44 1.08 14.88 8.48
N ASP A 45 0.52 14.94 7.28
CA ASP A 45 -0.32 16.06 6.87
C ASP A 45 -1.57 16.18 7.74
N ALA A 46 -2.20 15.04 8.07
CA ALA A 46 -3.38 15.02 8.94
C ALA A 46 -3.02 15.51 10.35
N ASN A 47 -1.89 15.07 10.88
CA ASN A 47 -1.43 15.49 12.21
C ASN A 47 -1.11 16.99 12.23
N GLU A 48 -0.50 17.52 11.19
CA GLU A 48 -0.22 18.95 11.07
C GLU A 48 -1.50 19.76 10.96
N ALA A 49 -2.50 19.26 10.23
CA ALA A 49 -3.79 19.93 10.09
C ALA A 49 -4.51 20.06 11.43
N VAL A 50 -4.55 18.99 12.22
CA VAL A 50 -5.22 19.04 13.54
C VAL A 50 -4.43 19.91 14.52
N LYS A 51 -3.12 19.90 14.43
CA LYS A 51 -2.26 20.76 15.25
C LYS A 51 -2.54 22.23 14.98
N LYS A 52 -2.75 22.57 13.72
CA LYS A 52 -3.13 23.93 13.33
C LYS A 52 -4.49 24.32 13.91
N LEU A 53 -5.45 23.41 13.87
CA LEU A 53 -6.78 23.66 14.44
C LEU A 53 -6.68 23.94 15.95
N VAL A 54 -5.83 23.23 16.66
CA VAL A 54 -5.59 23.47 18.09
C VAL A 54 -4.96 24.85 18.31
N LYS A 55 -3.99 25.19 17.50
CA LYS A 55 -3.33 26.50 17.55
C LYS A 55 -4.31 27.63 17.32
N ASP A 56 -5.23 27.45 16.40
CA ASP A 56 -6.26 28.44 16.06
C ASP A 56 -7.46 28.38 17.01
N LYS A 57 -7.40 27.53 18.05
CA LYS A 57 -8.43 27.34 19.07
C LYS A 57 -9.76 26.82 18.50
N GLU A 58 -9.71 26.13 17.37
CA GLU A 58 -10.86 25.49 16.76
C GLU A 58 -11.03 24.05 17.23
N ALA A 59 -9.98 23.48 17.87
CA ALA A 59 -10.00 22.17 18.46
C ALA A 59 -9.21 22.17 19.76
N THR A 60 -9.43 21.19 20.60
CA THR A 60 -8.73 21.06 21.89
C THR A 60 -7.51 20.15 21.76
N GLU A 61 -6.62 20.19 22.77
CA GLU A 61 -5.48 19.26 22.83
C GLU A 61 -5.95 17.81 22.93
N ASP A 62 -7.07 17.57 23.62
CA ASP A 62 -7.66 16.23 23.70
C ASP A 62 -8.14 15.75 22.34
N ASP A 63 -8.73 16.64 21.54
CA ASP A 63 -9.11 16.35 20.17
C ASP A 63 -7.89 15.97 19.32
N GLN A 64 -6.79 16.70 19.51
CA GLN A 64 -5.53 16.41 18.82
C GLN A 64 -5.03 15.01 19.16
N LYS A 65 -4.99 14.67 20.45
CA LYS A 65 -4.52 13.34 20.89
C LYS A 65 -5.38 12.23 20.31
N ARG A 66 -6.70 12.42 20.33
CA ARG A 66 -7.65 11.44 19.81
C ARG A 66 -7.47 11.26 18.31
N THR A 67 -7.39 12.36 17.58
CA THR A 67 -7.22 12.33 16.12
C THR A 67 -5.89 11.69 15.73
N GLU A 68 -4.81 12.06 16.40
CA GLU A 68 -3.49 11.46 16.13
C GLU A 68 -3.48 9.96 16.39
N ALA A 69 -4.16 9.52 17.45
CA ALA A 69 -4.28 8.09 17.76
C ALA A 69 -5.08 7.36 16.68
N ASP A 70 -6.20 7.93 16.23
CA ASP A 70 -7.03 7.34 15.19
C ASP A 70 -6.29 7.30 13.86
N VAL A 71 -5.59 8.37 13.49
CA VAL A 71 -4.80 8.44 12.27
C VAL A 71 -3.68 7.41 12.30
N GLN A 72 -3.01 7.24 13.44
CA GLN A 72 -1.95 6.24 13.58
C GLN A 72 -2.50 4.83 13.41
N LYS A 73 -3.65 4.55 13.99
CA LYS A 73 -4.30 3.25 13.88
C LYS A 73 -4.67 2.89 12.45
N VAL A 74 -5.26 3.84 11.72
CA VAL A 74 -5.62 3.67 10.32
C VAL A 74 -4.36 3.51 9.47
N THR A 75 -3.33 4.30 9.75
CA THR A 75 -2.04 4.23 9.06
C THR A 75 -1.41 2.85 9.21
N ASP A 76 -1.34 2.35 10.44
CA ASP A 76 -0.75 1.04 10.73
C ASP A 76 -1.53 -0.08 10.04
N LYS A 77 -2.85 0.02 10.01
CA LYS A 77 -3.70 -0.94 9.33
C LYS A 77 -3.40 -1.00 7.84
N HIS A 78 -3.32 0.14 7.18
CA HIS A 78 -3.06 0.19 5.74
C HIS A 78 -1.65 -0.22 5.40
N ILE A 79 -0.67 0.11 6.22
CA ILE A 79 0.71 -0.35 6.03
C ILE A 79 0.77 -1.87 6.13
N ALA A 80 0.09 -2.45 7.11
CA ALA A 80 0.03 -3.91 7.24
C ALA A 80 -0.64 -4.56 6.02
N GLU A 81 -1.68 -3.96 5.49
CA GLU A 81 -2.34 -4.44 4.28
C GLU A 81 -1.42 -4.41 3.06
N ILE A 82 -0.62 -3.35 2.93
CA ILE A 82 0.36 -3.23 1.85
C ILE A 82 1.43 -4.31 1.99
N ASP A 83 1.96 -4.53 3.18
CA ASP A 83 2.96 -5.56 3.42
C ASP A 83 2.42 -6.95 3.09
N ALA A 84 1.17 -7.22 3.47
CA ALA A 84 0.52 -8.49 3.15
C ALA A 84 0.32 -8.64 1.64
N LEU A 85 -0.07 -7.58 0.95
CA LEU A 85 -0.26 -7.60 -0.50
C LEU A 85 1.08 -7.82 -1.23
N VAL A 86 2.13 -7.16 -0.80
CA VAL A 86 3.48 -7.34 -1.36
C VAL A 86 3.93 -8.78 -1.18
N ALA A 87 3.78 -9.34 0.00
CA ALA A 87 4.15 -10.73 0.27
C ALA A 87 3.35 -11.71 -0.61
N SER A 88 2.05 -11.45 -0.77
CA SER A 88 1.20 -12.26 -1.63
C SER A 88 1.64 -12.20 -3.09
N LYS A 89 1.96 -11.01 -3.59
CA LYS A 89 2.43 -10.83 -4.97
C LYS A 89 3.79 -11.46 -5.19
N GLU A 90 4.69 -11.37 -4.24
CA GLU A 90 5.99 -12.03 -4.34
C GLU A 90 5.83 -13.55 -4.40
N LYS A 91 4.92 -14.10 -3.62
CA LYS A 91 4.60 -15.52 -3.66
C LYS A 91 4.07 -15.91 -5.03
N ASP A 92 3.13 -15.14 -5.58
CA ASP A 92 2.57 -15.38 -6.90
C ASP A 92 3.66 -15.38 -7.99
N ILE A 93 4.60 -14.47 -7.90
CA ILE A 93 5.72 -14.38 -8.84
C ILE A 93 6.60 -15.62 -8.76
N MET A 94 6.83 -16.14 -7.58
CA MET A 94 7.69 -17.31 -7.35
C MET A 94 7.01 -18.63 -7.68
N GLU A 95 5.69 -18.67 -7.67
CA GLU A 95 4.93 -19.85 -8.05
C GLU A 95 4.84 -19.93 -9.57
N VAL A 96 5.00 -21.14 -10.08
CA VAL A 96 4.95 -21.39 -11.53
C VAL A 96 3.65 -22.07 -11.89
#